data_7450fab8d7690de418721211ce7a6deb
#
_entry.id   7450fab8d7690de418721211ce7a6deb
#
_cell.length_a   1.000
_cell.length_b   1.000
_cell.length_c   1.000
_cell.angle_alpha   90.00
_cell.angle_beta   90.00
_cell.angle_gamma   90.00
#
_symmetry.space_group_name_H-M   'P 1'
#
loop_
_entity.id
_entity.type
_entity.pdbx_description
1 polymer ?
#
loop_
_entity_poly.entity_id
_entity_poly.type
_entity_poly.pdbx_seq_one_letter_code
_entity_poly.pdbx_strand_id
1 'polypeptide(L)'
;GRETPAGVFAVLEKNKEHHSSLYDDASMPNMLRITWNGVALHGGPLPGYAASHGCIRMPFDFAEKVFDKAPMGMRVIISPTDSEPVAFSDPALFVPKQDVIDAAPALAAAAAHDADDAAKAAAAAKAAVAPAKRAAAAAPAALRNLTSLKARADAELAHAEKVLAAADANPKMTDQAKALAQAAAQDAQQKAAAKAQALGEQLDTAKADLKAKQDAAVAAVAAAKATEAKRTETASAATAAKLAGGPVSIYISRATQKLYVRRDTHKKWSDGGELYDFSQEFPVAIKDPDKPIGTHIFTAVARDGGGLRWTEVSIDNGDNAKDALDRITFPQEVLDKIAPMAVPLSSIIISDEPLSSETNYRTEFVAVLSNQPQGGFITRAPSPSSTALARTNDDSGGFFGHFGGWFGSSGNPPPPPPGRQPARGVSYYPR
;
A
#
# COMPACT_ATOMS: atom_id res chain seq x y z
N GLY A 1 3.58 -32.52 -27.86
CA GLY A 1 3.62 -31.14 -27.34
C GLY A 1 2.82 -31.02 -26.04
N ARG A 2 2.96 -29.90 -25.36
CA ARG A 2 2.10 -29.56 -24.23
C ARG A 2 1.05 -28.59 -24.71
N GLU A 3 -0.15 -28.65 -24.14
CA GLU A 3 -1.21 -27.71 -24.45
C GLU A 3 -0.90 -26.32 -23.90
N THR A 4 -1.35 -25.29 -24.62
CA THR A 4 -1.33 -23.92 -24.12
C THR A 4 -2.41 -23.77 -23.05
N PRO A 5 -2.12 -23.23 -21.88
CA PRO A 5 -3.17 -23.00 -20.88
C PRO A 5 -4.23 -22.03 -21.41
N ALA A 6 -5.50 -22.42 -21.28
CA ALA A 6 -6.61 -21.54 -21.60
C ALA A 6 -6.80 -20.47 -20.54
N GLY A 7 -7.24 -19.28 -20.93
CA GLY A 7 -7.46 -18.17 -20.01
C GLY A 7 -7.31 -16.80 -20.64
N VAL A 8 -7.24 -15.79 -19.78
CA VAL A 8 -7.02 -14.38 -20.13
C VAL A 8 -5.64 -13.98 -19.63
N PHE A 9 -4.78 -13.55 -20.53
CA PHE A 9 -3.40 -13.18 -20.29
C PHE A 9 -3.11 -11.76 -20.77
N ALA A 10 -1.87 -11.30 -20.52
CA ALA A 10 -1.36 -10.04 -21.06
C ALA A 10 0.05 -10.20 -21.61
N VAL A 11 0.45 -9.38 -22.58
CA VAL A 11 1.83 -9.33 -23.08
C VAL A 11 2.74 -8.75 -22.00
N LEU A 12 3.63 -9.56 -21.46
CA LEU A 12 4.53 -9.22 -20.34
C LEU A 12 5.91 -8.77 -20.81
N GLU A 13 6.34 -9.23 -21.97
CA GLU A 13 7.65 -8.97 -22.54
C GLU A 13 7.61 -9.10 -24.07
N LYS A 14 8.37 -8.27 -24.75
CA LYS A 14 8.58 -8.34 -26.21
C LYS A 14 10.06 -8.50 -26.49
N ASN A 15 10.41 -9.49 -27.31
CA ASN A 15 11.79 -9.68 -27.74
C ASN A 15 11.82 -10.15 -29.21
N LYS A 16 12.47 -9.37 -30.08
CA LYS A 16 12.50 -9.64 -31.53
C LYS A 16 13.31 -10.91 -31.89
N GLU A 17 14.36 -11.17 -31.13
CA GLU A 17 15.32 -12.26 -31.40
C GLU A 17 15.50 -13.15 -30.15
N HIS A 18 14.40 -13.67 -29.63
CA HIS A 18 14.43 -14.49 -28.42
C HIS A 18 14.82 -15.92 -28.70
N HIS A 19 15.66 -16.49 -27.83
CA HIS A 19 15.98 -17.90 -27.76
C HIS A 19 15.53 -18.50 -26.43
N SER A 20 14.95 -19.70 -26.47
CA SER A 20 14.45 -20.35 -25.27
C SER A 20 15.61 -20.72 -24.33
N SER A 21 15.56 -20.27 -23.09
CA SER A 21 16.50 -20.71 -22.05
C SER A 21 16.13 -22.05 -21.39
N LEU A 22 15.01 -22.65 -21.79
CA LEU A 22 14.47 -23.87 -21.21
C LEU A 22 14.54 -25.07 -22.16
N TYR A 23 14.58 -24.84 -23.48
CA TYR A 23 14.42 -25.86 -24.49
C TYR A 23 15.42 -25.66 -25.63
N ASP A 24 16.59 -26.31 -25.53
CA ASP A 24 17.60 -26.47 -26.57
C ASP A 24 17.89 -25.24 -27.45
N ASP A 25 17.93 -24.05 -26.82
CA ASP A 25 18.18 -22.79 -27.51
C ASP A 25 17.21 -22.52 -28.70
N ALA A 26 15.99 -23.05 -28.62
CA ALA A 26 15.01 -22.93 -29.68
C ALA A 26 14.73 -21.49 -30.04
N SER A 27 14.87 -21.12 -31.32
CA SER A 27 14.61 -19.79 -31.83
C SER A 27 13.12 -19.44 -31.74
N MET A 28 12.81 -18.28 -31.16
CA MET A 28 11.46 -17.75 -30.96
C MET A 28 11.39 -16.30 -31.48
N PRO A 29 11.52 -16.07 -32.80
CA PRO A 29 11.52 -14.72 -33.34
C PRO A 29 10.18 -14.00 -33.12
N ASN A 30 10.23 -12.69 -32.90
CA ASN A 30 9.08 -11.85 -32.62
C ASN A 30 8.25 -12.35 -31.41
N MET A 31 8.94 -12.71 -30.32
CA MET A 31 8.35 -13.28 -29.11
C MET A 31 7.55 -12.24 -28.33
N LEU A 32 6.32 -12.61 -28.00
CA LEU A 32 5.42 -11.93 -27.07
C LEU A 32 5.15 -12.87 -25.90
N ARG A 33 5.79 -12.65 -24.77
CA ARG A 33 5.61 -13.48 -23.55
C ARG A 33 4.26 -13.16 -22.91
N ILE A 34 3.51 -14.16 -22.52
CA ILE A 34 2.19 -13.99 -21.87
C ILE A 34 2.11 -14.61 -20.47
N THR A 35 3.09 -15.42 -20.07
CA THR A 35 3.18 -15.93 -18.69
C THR A 35 4.62 -15.89 -18.18
N TRP A 36 4.79 -15.75 -16.87
CA TRP A 36 6.12 -15.72 -16.26
C TRP A 36 6.87 -17.07 -16.34
N ASN A 37 6.14 -18.17 -16.50
CA ASN A 37 6.75 -19.50 -16.70
C ASN A 37 7.23 -19.75 -18.12
N GLY A 38 7.03 -18.82 -19.06
CA GLY A 38 7.65 -18.85 -20.38
C GLY A 38 6.72 -19.16 -21.54
N VAL A 39 5.40 -19.23 -21.36
CA VAL A 39 4.48 -19.33 -22.50
C VAL A 39 4.47 -18.01 -23.27
N ALA A 40 4.59 -18.10 -24.59
CA ALA A 40 4.67 -16.94 -25.49
C ALA A 40 4.02 -17.22 -26.85
N LEU A 41 3.69 -16.14 -27.57
CA LEU A 41 3.41 -16.17 -29.00
C LEU A 41 4.73 -15.85 -29.74
N HIS A 42 5.06 -16.55 -30.80
CA HIS A 42 6.27 -16.29 -31.57
C HIS A 42 6.19 -16.85 -33.01
N GLY A 43 7.07 -16.38 -33.88
CA GLY A 43 7.20 -16.94 -35.22
C GLY A 43 7.81 -18.34 -35.17
N GLY A 44 7.32 -19.25 -36.00
CA GLY A 44 7.87 -20.59 -36.05
C GLY A 44 7.19 -21.48 -37.09
N PRO A 45 7.81 -22.66 -37.42
CA PRO A 45 7.21 -23.61 -38.34
C PRO A 45 5.92 -24.19 -37.77
N LEU A 46 4.90 -24.35 -38.63
CA LEU A 46 3.59 -24.90 -38.32
C LEU A 46 3.48 -26.33 -38.93
N PRO A 47 3.89 -27.38 -38.20
CA PRO A 47 3.93 -28.73 -38.74
C PRO A 47 2.56 -29.43 -38.84
N GLY A 48 1.47 -28.77 -38.37
CA GLY A 48 0.12 -29.32 -38.38
C GLY A 48 -0.21 -30.24 -37.18
N TYR A 49 0.68 -30.33 -36.20
CA TYR A 49 0.47 -31.07 -34.95
C TYR A 49 1.03 -30.29 -33.75
N ALA A 50 0.65 -30.67 -32.54
CA ALA A 50 1.13 -30.06 -31.32
C ALA A 50 2.63 -30.31 -31.12
N ALA A 51 3.47 -29.33 -31.48
CA ALA A 51 4.94 -29.44 -31.47
C ALA A 51 5.61 -28.45 -30.50
N SER A 52 4.86 -27.71 -29.69
CA SER A 52 5.40 -26.75 -28.71
C SER A 52 5.31 -27.30 -27.27
N HIS A 53 5.97 -26.61 -26.34
CA HIS A 53 5.83 -26.86 -24.91
C HIS A 53 4.82 -25.91 -24.24
N GLY A 54 3.81 -25.46 -24.99
CA GLY A 54 2.77 -24.55 -24.55
C GLY A 54 2.78 -23.19 -25.27
N CYS A 55 3.86 -22.85 -26.00
CA CYS A 55 3.91 -21.61 -26.78
C CYS A 55 3.00 -21.69 -28.02
N ILE A 56 2.50 -20.54 -28.46
CA ILE A 56 1.66 -20.38 -29.65
C ILE A 56 2.58 -19.99 -30.82
N ARG A 57 2.72 -20.87 -31.79
CA ARG A 57 3.47 -20.57 -33.01
C ARG A 57 2.60 -19.87 -34.02
N MET A 58 3.14 -18.85 -34.66
CA MET A 58 2.51 -18.09 -35.73
C MET A 58 3.35 -18.16 -37.02
N PRO A 59 2.75 -18.04 -38.21
CA PRO A 59 3.51 -17.81 -39.44
C PRO A 59 4.46 -16.63 -39.25
N PHE A 60 5.68 -16.72 -39.80
CA PHE A 60 6.72 -15.70 -39.53
C PHE A 60 6.28 -14.27 -39.87
N ASP A 61 5.70 -14.07 -41.06
CA ASP A 61 5.22 -12.74 -41.50
C ASP A 61 4.08 -12.21 -40.62
N PHE A 62 3.25 -13.11 -40.11
CA PHE A 62 2.16 -12.75 -39.21
C PHE A 62 2.70 -12.40 -37.81
N ALA A 63 3.66 -13.19 -37.31
CA ALA A 63 4.30 -12.93 -36.03
C ALA A 63 4.98 -11.56 -36.01
N GLU A 64 5.68 -11.15 -37.08
CA GLU A 64 6.27 -9.85 -37.22
C GLU A 64 5.22 -8.72 -37.17
N LYS A 65 4.15 -8.84 -37.92
CA LYS A 65 3.06 -7.87 -37.94
C LYS A 65 2.35 -7.72 -36.57
N VAL A 66 2.16 -8.84 -35.87
CA VAL A 66 1.58 -8.84 -34.53
C VAL A 66 2.56 -8.21 -33.55
N PHE A 67 3.83 -8.56 -33.61
CA PHE A 67 4.88 -8.02 -32.75
C PHE A 67 4.96 -6.49 -32.85
N ASP A 68 4.95 -5.94 -34.06
CA ASP A 68 5.04 -4.48 -34.27
C ASP A 68 3.80 -3.74 -33.73
N LYS A 69 2.63 -4.34 -33.82
CA LYS A 69 1.36 -3.73 -33.42
C LYS A 69 0.97 -3.96 -31.98
N ALA A 70 1.40 -5.06 -31.36
CA ALA A 70 1.04 -5.43 -29.99
C ALA A 70 1.75 -4.51 -28.98
N PRO A 71 1.04 -3.69 -28.20
CA PRO A 71 1.65 -2.98 -27.08
C PRO A 71 1.96 -3.94 -25.92
N MET A 72 2.86 -3.53 -25.04
CA MET A 72 3.01 -4.16 -23.74
C MET A 72 1.68 -4.08 -22.97
N GLY A 73 1.31 -5.13 -22.24
CA GLY A 73 0.03 -5.22 -21.54
C GLY A 73 -1.17 -5.59 -22.43
N MET A 74 -0.99 -5.75 -23.75
CA MET A 74 -2.08 -6.19 -24.64
C MET A 74 -2.71 -7.48 -24.11
N ARG A 75 -4.04 -7.51 -24.00
CA ARG A 75 -4.78 -8.70 -23.59
C ARG A 75 -4.71 -9.78 -24.65
N VAL A 76 -4.46 -11.01 -24.21
CA VAL A 76 -4.44 -12.22 -25.02
C VAL A 76 -5.40 -13.22 -24.41
N ILE A 77 -6.41 -13.62 -25.19
CA ILE A 77 -7.40 -14.61 -24.76
C ILE A 77 -7.06 -15.93 -25.46
N ILE A 78 -6.89 -16.98 -24.67
CA ILE A 78 -6.69 -18.35 -25.14
C ILE A 78 -7.94 -19.15 -24.81
N SER A 79 -8.71 -19.48 -25.83
CA SER A 79 -9.91 -20.30 -25.69
C SER A 79 -9.60 -21.77 -25.99
N PRO A 80 -10.16 -22.73 -25.24
CA PRO A 80 -10.08 -24.16 -25.57
C PRO A 80 -10.89 -24.53 -26.79
N THR A 81 -11.86 -23.71 -27.19
CA THR A 81 -12.71 -23.88 -28.36
C THR A 81 -12.65 -22.65 -29.23
N ASP A 82 -13.14 -22.77 -30.47
CA ASP A 82 -13.23 -21.64 -31.37
C ASP A 82 -14.20 -20.58 -30.79
N SER A 83 -13.69 -19.38 -30.55
CA SER A 83 -14.43 -18.27 -29.92
C SER A 83 -14.04 -16.96 -30.58
N GLU A 84 -15.04 -16.14 -30.90
CA GLU A 84 -14.82 -14.82 -31.48
C GLU A 84 -15.56 -13.75 -30.65
N PRO A 85 -15.08 -12.50 -30.64
CA PRO A 85 -15.79 -11.41 -30.00
C PRO A 85 -17.13 -11.14 -30.67
N VAL A 86 -18.22 -11.19 -29.91
CA VAL A 86 -19.57 -10.86 -30.37
C VAL A 86 -20.04 -9.53 -29.80
N ALA A 87 -20.83 -8.76 -30.55
CA ALA A 87 -21.46 -7.57 -30.02
C ALA A 87 -22.41 -7.94 -28.87
N PHE A 88 -22.33 -7.23 -27.75
CA PHE A 88 -23.10 -7.56 -26.57
C PHE A 88 -23.72 -6.31 -25.93
N SER A 89 -24.94 -6.43 -25.44
CA SER A 89 -25.69 -5.36 -24.79
C SER A 89 -26.49 -5.94 -23.64
N ASP A 90 -26.33 -5.40 -22.46
CA ASP A 90 -27.08 -5.79 -21.27
C ASP A 90 -27.20 -4.60 -20.31
N PRO A 91 -28.34 -4.43 -19.60
CA PRO A 91 -28.54 -3.34 -18.64
C PRO A 91 -27.59 -3.36 -17.44
N ALA A 92 -26.98 -4.52 -17.12
CA ALA A 92 -26.02 -4.66 -16.03
C ALA A 92 -24.62 -4.12 -16.41
N LEU A 93 -24.35 -3.88 -17.70
CA LEU A 93 -23.08 -3.29 -18.14
C LEU A 93 -23.03 -1.80 -17.79
N PHE A 94 -21.82 -1.30 -17.61
CA PHE A 94 -21.59 0.07 -17.19
C PHE A 94 -22.02 1.09 -18.26
N VAL A 95 -22.79 2.08 -17.80
CA VAL A 95 -23.21 3.21 -18.62
C VAL A 95 -22.48 4.47 -18.10
N PRO A 96 -21.62 5.07 -18.92
CA PRO A 96 -20.90 6.29 -18.53
C PRO A 96 -21.87 7.46 -18.36
N LYS A 97 -21.56 8.37 -17.43
CA LYS A 97 -22.25 9.65 -17.25
C LYS A 97 -21.32 10.77 -17.70
N GLN A 98 -21.70 11.51 -18.73
CA GLN A 98 -20.82 12.52 -19.32
C GLN A 98 -20.50 13.67 -18.35
N ASP A 99 -21.47 14.10 -17.55
CA ASP A 99 -21.28 15.10 -16.49
C ASP A 99 -20.23 14.68 -15.45
N VAL A 100 -20.22 13.41 -15.08
CA VAL A 100 -19.23 12.83 -14.14
C VAL A 100 -17.84 12.79 -14.78
N ILE A 101 -17.76 12.39 -16.04
CA ILE A 101 -16.50 12.33 -16.79
C ILE A 101 -15.91 13.74 -16.98
N ASP A 102 -16.74 14.72 -17.33
CA ASP A 102 -16.30 16.11 -17.54
C ASP A 102 -15.87 16.78 -16.24
N ALA A 103 -16.46 16.42 -15.11
CA ALA A 103 -16.06 16.90 -13.78
C ALA A 103 -14.76 16.27 -13.25
N ALA A 104 -14.37 15.09 -13.75
CA ALA A 104 -13.24 14.32 -13.22
C ALA A 104 -11.91 15.10 -13.17
N PRO A 105 -11.49 15.90 -14.18
CA PRO A 105 -10.24 16.65 -14.10
C PRO A 105 -10.25 17.70 -12.98
N ALA A 106 -11.38 18.39 -12.78
CA ALA A 106 -11.52 19.40 -11.71
C ALA A 106 -11.48 18.72 -10.32
N LEU A 107 -12.16 17.59 -10.17
CA LEU A 107 -12.13 16.80 -8.93
C LEU A 107 -10.73 16.26 -8.63
N ALA A 108 -10.00 15.82 -9.65
CA ALA A 108 -8.61 15.37 -9.49
C ALA A 108 -7.68 16.52 -9.07
N ALA A 109 -7.85 17.72 -9.63
CA ALA A 109 -7.08 18.90 -9.25
C ALA A 109 -7.37 19.33 -7.80
N ALA A 110 -8.65 19.34 -7.38
CA ALA A 110 -9.03 19.63 -6.00
C ALA A 110 -8.46 18.61 -5.01
N ALA A 111 -8.59 17.32 -5.31
CA ALA A 111 -8.05 16.26 -4.46
C ALA A 111 -6.51 16.32 -4.36
N ALA A 112 -5.81 16.71 -5.42
CA ALA A 112 -4.37 16.91 -5.39
C ALA A 112 -3.99 18.09 -4.47
N HIS A 113 -4.73 19.20 -4.52
CA HIS A 113 -4.54 20.34 -3.62
C HIS A 113 -4.74 19.94 -2.14
N ASP A 114 -5.82 19.20 -1.85
CA ASP A 114 -6.09 18.71 -0.49
C ASP A 114 -4.98 17.78 0.02
N ALA A 115 -4.42 16.95 -0.85
CA ALA A 115 -3.30 16.07 -0.52
C ALA A 115 -2.03 16.86 -0.21
N ASP A 116 -1.73 17.91 -0.98
CA ASP A 116 -0.58 18.80 -0.74
C ASP A 116 -0.71 19.53 0.59
N ASP A 117 -1.89 20.05 0.90
CA ASP A 117 -2.13 20.75 2.17
C ASP A 117 -2.07 19.81 3.37
N ALA A 118 -2.61 18.60 3.25
CA ALA A 118 -2.47 17.57 4.28
C ALA A 118 -0.99 17.14 4.47
N ALA A 119 -0.21 17.09 3.40
CA ALA A 119 1.23 16.78 3.48
C ALA A 119 2.00 17.89 4.22
N LYS A 120 1.72 19.16 3.95
CA LYS A 120 2.31 20.30 4.66
C LYS A 120 1.95 20.26 6.14
N ALA A 121 0.66 20.03 6.47
CA ALA A 121 0.18 19.93 7.84
C ALA A 121 0.85 18.77 8.60
N ALA A 122 0.99 17.61 7.99
CA ALA A 122 1.67 16.46 8.59
C ALA A 122 3.16 16.73 8.84
N ALA A 123 3.85 17.38 7.90
CA ALA A 123 5.24 17.79 8.06
C ALA A 123 5.42 18.78 9.22
N ALA A 124 4.56 19.80 9.33
CA ALA A 124 4.58 20.76 10.42
C ALA A 124 4.31 20.10 11.78
N ALA A 125 3.29 19.25 11.88
CA ALA A 125 2.97 18.53 13.11
C ALA A 125 4.13 17.58 13.53
N LYS A 126 4.75 16.89 12.59
CA LYS A 126 5.91 16.05 12.83
C LYS A 126 7.10 16.85 13.34
N ALA A 127 7.36 18.04 12.77
CA ALA A 127 8.44 18.93 13.19
C ALA A 127 8.23 19.44 14.63
N ALA A 128 6.99 19.63 15.09
CA ALA A 128 6.65 20.08 16.43
C ALA A 128 6.92 19.03 17.54
N VAL A 129 6.98 17.74 17.20
CA VAL A 129 7.15 16.65 18.20
C VAL A 129 8.49 16.75 18.93
N ALA A 130 9.59 16.94 18.21
CA ALA A 130 10.92 16.90 18.79
C ALA A 130 11.16 18.06 19.80
N PRO A 131 10.82 19.32 19.51
CA PRO A 131 10.96 20.40 20.48
C PRO A 131 10.05 20.22 21.71
N ALA A 132 8.81 19.76 21.53
CA ALA A 132 7.90 19.49 22.63
C ALA A 132 8.43 18.40 23.56
N LYS A 133 8.95 17.29 23.03
CA LYS A 133 9.58 16.24 23.82
C LYS A 133 10.84 16.71 24.55
N ARG A 134 11.68 17.55 23.92
CA ARG A 134 12.86 18.13 24.57
C ARG A 134 12.46 19.05 25.73
N ALA A 135 11.44 19.90 25.55
CA ALA A 135 10.95 20.76 26.61
C ALA A 135 10.41 19.96 27.80
N ALA A 136 9.64 18.90 27.54
CA ALA A 136 9.13 18.01 28.58
C ALA A 136 10.25 17.24 29.31
N ALA A 137 11.30 16.84 28.60
CA ALA A 137 12.46 16.12 29.19
C ALA A 137 13.36 17.03 30.04
N ALA A 138 13.48 18.31 29.70
CA ALA A 138 14.29 19.28 30.47
C ALA A 138 13.62 19.73 31.77
N ALA A 139 12.29 19.87 31.83
CA ALA A 139 11.55 20.39 32.97
C ALA A 139 11.77 19.64 34.31
N PRO A 140 11.91 18.31 34.37
CA PRO A 140 12.18 17.59 35.62
C PRO A 140 13.48 17.98 36.32
N ALA A 141 14.52 18.43 35.59
CA ALA A 141 15.77 18.85 36.16
C ALA A 141 15.62 20.16 36.98
N ALA A 142 14.90 21.13 36.43
CA ALA A 142 14.55 22.39 37.13
C ALA A 142 13.72 22.12 38.38
N LEU A 143 12.72 21.23 38.28
CA LEU A 143 11.87 20.85 39.41
C LEU A 143 12.70 20.20 40.54
N ARG A 144 13.62 19.28 40.26
CA ARG A 144 14.50 18.64 41.24
C ARG A 144 15.39 19.67 41.96
N ASN A 145 15.93 20.65 41.23
CA ASN A 145 16.72 21.73 41.82
C ASN A 145 15.92 22.57 42.79
N LEU A 146 14.73 23.03 42.39
CA LEU A 146 13.81 23.78 43.24
C LEU A 146 13.35 23.00 44.48
N THR A 147 13.08 21.71 44.32
CA THR A 147 12.74 20.82 45.45
C THR A 147 13.88 20.75 46.47
N SER A 148 15.14 20.63 46.00
CA SER A 148 16.31 20.64 46.87
C SER A 148 16.51 21.97 47.59
N LEU A 149 16.33 23.10 46.90
CA LEU A 149 16.41 24.45 47.48
C LEU A 149 15.32 24.68 48.53
N LYS A 150 14.09 24.25 48.21
CA LYS A 150 12.94 24.35 49.17
C LYS A 150 13.23 23.54 50.46
N ALA A 151 13.71 22.31 50.33
CA ALA A 151 14.04 21.48 51.47
C ALA A 151 15.13 22.10 52.35
N ARG A 152 16.14 22.77 51.76
CA ARG A 152 17.15 23.51 52.51
C ARG A 152 16.57 24.73 53.23
N ALA A 153 15.68 25.49 52.57
CA ALA A 153 15.02 26.64 53.15
C ALA A 153 14.10 26.25 54.33
N ASP A 154 13.39 25.12 54.19
CA ASP A 154 12.57 24.57 55.29
C ASP A 154 13.43 24.14 56.49
N ALA A 155 14.61 23.56 56.27
CA ALA A 155 15.52 23.22 57.32
C ALA A 155 16.13 24.47 57.99
N GLU A 156 16.44 25.52 57.23
CA GLU A 156 16.87 26.84 57.77
C GLU A 156 15.76 27.44 58.63
N LEU A 157 14.51 27.41 58.22
CA LEU A 157 13.36 27.90 58.98
C LEU A 157 13.19 27.11 60.29
N ALA A 158 13.20 25.78 60.23
CA ALA A 158 13.10 24.93 61.42
C ALA A 158 14.25 25.14 62.40
N HIS A 159 15.46 25.44 61.88
CA HIS A 159 16.57 25.82 62.74
C HIS A 159 16.38 27.17 63.42
N ALA A 160 15.93 28.18 62.68
CA ALA A 160 15.64 29.52 63.20
C ALA A 160 14.54 29.49 64.29
N GLU A 161 13.51 28.69 64.09
CA GLU A 161 12.45 28.42 65.09
C GLU A 161 12.99 27.81 66.37
N LYS A 162 13.89 26.85 66.29
CA LYS A 162 14.57 26.25 67.44
C LYS A 162 15.47 27.25 68.20
N VAL A 163 16.19 28.11 67.45
CA VAL A 163 17.03 29.17 68.04
C VAL A 163 16.19 30.17 68.79
N LEU A 164 15.03 30.59 68.21
CA LEU A 164 14.10 31.51 68.87
C LEU A 164 13.56 30.89 70.16
N ALA A 165 13.08 29.66 70.14
CA ALA A 165 12.61 28.92 71.30
C ALA A 165 13.67 28.78 72.40
N ALA A 166 14.94 28.53 72.02
CA ALA A 166 16.04 28.45 72.98
C ALA A 166 16.42 29.80 73.62
N ALA A 167 16.29 30.91 72.86
CA ALA A 167 16.47 32.26 73.39
C ALA A 167 15.40 32.62 74.44
N ASP A 168 14.18 32.18 74.22
CA ASP A 168 13.05 32.40 75.18
C ASP A 168 13.23 31.60 76.48
N ALA A 169 13.77 30.39 76.39
CA ALA A 169 13.87 29.45 77.50
C ALA A 169 15.14 29.60 78.35
N ASN A 170 16.12 30.46 78.02
CA ASN A 170 17.40 30.53 78.68
C ASN A 170 17.33 31.37 79.96
N PRO A 171 17.49 30.71 81.20
CA PRO A 171 17.35 31.39 82.47
C PRO A 171 18.62 32.13 82.91
N LYS A 172 19.75 31.97 82.17
CA LYS A 172 21.07 32.55 82.56
C LYS A 172 21.39 33.87 81.85
N MET A 173 20.52 34.35 80.99
CA MET A 173 20.70 35.62 80.24
C MET A 173 20.15 36.80 81.06
N THR A 174 20.83 37.96 80.97
CA THR A 174 20.25 39.24 81.45
C THR A 174 19.09 39.62 80.52
N ASP A 175 18.11 40.38 81.03
CA ASP A 175 16.94 40.82 80.28
C ASP A 175 17.30 41.55 78.97
N GLN A 176 18.31 42.40 78.97
CA GLN A 176 18.83 43.11 77.83
C GLN A 176 19.46 42.18 76.78
N ALA A 177 20.26 41.19 77.23
CA ALA A 177 20.89 40.20 76.35
C ALA A 177 19.79 39.27 75.73
N LYS A 178 18.78 38.89 76.47
CA LYS A 178 17.67 38.08 76.05
C LYS A 178 16.84 38.82 74.97
N ALA A 179 16.52 40.10 75.20
CA ALA A 179 15.78 40.94 74.25
C ALA A 179 16.53 41.07 72.89
N LEU A 180 17.86 41.25 72.92
CA LEU A 180 18.71 41.31 71.74
C LEU A 180 18.75 39.96 70.99
N ALA A 181 18.88 38.86 71.72
CA ALA A 181 18.91 37.50 71.13
C ALA A 181 17.56 37.13 70.53
N GLN A 182 16.46 37.47 71.18
CA GLN A 182 15.10 37.29 70.65
C GLN A 182 14.86 38.10 69.37
N ALA A 183 15.22 39.40 69.34
CA ALA A 183 15.08 40.25 68.18
C ALA A 183 15.87 39.70 66.97
N ALA A 184 17.12 39.25 67.19
CA ALA A 184 17.93 38.64 66.13
C ALA A 184 17.36 37.31 65.65
N ALA A 185 16.87 36.46 66.57
CA ALA A 185 16.25 35.18 66.22
C ALA A 185 14.90 35.37 65.48
N GLN A 186 14.11 36.36 65.86
CA GLN A 186 12.87 36.71 65.14
C GLN A 186 13.14 37.23 63.72
N ASP A 187 14.12 38.09 63.51
CA ASP A 187 14.53 38.56 62.17
C ASP A 187 15.02 37.39 61.28
N ALA A 188 15.85 36.49 61.87
CA ALA A 188 16.30 35.28 61.14
C ALA A 188 15.14 34.35 60.76
N GLN A 189 14.19 34.15 61.69
CA GLN A 189 12.98 33.33 61.41
C GLN A 189 12.12 33.97 60.31
N GLN A 190 11.87 35.29 60.37
CA GLN A 190 11.08 35.96 59.34
C GLN A 190 11.73 35.86 57.94
N LYS A 191 13.07 36.05 57.88
CA LYS A 191 13.79 35.92 56.62
C LYS A 191 13.78 34.48 56.10
N ALA A 192 13.93 33.48 56.96
CA ALA A 192 13.84 32.08 56.58
C ALA A 192 12.43 31.69 56.12
N ALA A 193 11.40 32.17 56.80
CA ALA A 193 10.01 31.95 56.44
C ALA A 193 9.68 32.54 55.06
N ALA A 194 10.06 33.80 54.82
CA ALA A 194 9.85 34.45 53.50
C ALA A 194 10.57 33.70 52.36
N LYS A 195 11.81 33.23 52.62
CA LYS A 195 12.57 32.43 51.65
C LYS A 195 11.89 31.08 51.37
N ALA A 196 11.43 30.38 52.40
CA ALA A 196 10.74 29.11 52.26
C ALA A 196 9.42 29.25 51.54
N GLN A 197 8.65 30.33 51.80
CA GLN A 197 7.40 30.63 51.09
C GLN A 197 7.68 30.90 49.60
N ALA A 198 8.61 31.81 49.28
CA ALA A 198 8.94 32.15 47.88
C ALA A 198 9.40 30.93 47.06
N LEU A 199 10.19 30.03 47.67
CA LEU A 199 10.59 28.76 47.01
C LEU A 199 9.41 27.80 46.87
N GLY A 200 8.44 27.82 47.78
CA GLY A 200 7.20 27.06 47.67
C GLY A 200 6.37 27.49 46.43
N GLU A 201 6.17 28.77 46.27
CA GLU A 201 5.44 29.34 45.11
C GLU A 201 6.18 29.05 43.79
N GLN A 202 7.50 29.14 43.74
CA GLN A 202 8.33 28.76 42.60
C GLN A 202 8.20 27.28 42.28
N LEU A 203 8.20 26.41 43.31
CA LEU A 203 8.05 24.97 43.15
C LEU A 203 6.69 24.60 42.57
N ASP A 204 5.62 25.22 43.03
CA ASP A 204 4.28 24.96 42.52
C ASP A 204 4.11 25.44 41.05
N THR A 205 4.69 26.60 40.74
CA THR A 205 4.77 27.09 39.35
C THR A 205 5.54 26.10 38.45
N ALA A 206 6.67 25.60 38.94
CA ALA A 206 7.48 24.63 38.19
C ALA A 206 6.77 23.29 37.99
N LYS A 207 5.98 22.82 38.96
CA LYS A 207 5.13 21.62 38.80
C LYS A 207 4.05 21.83 37.73
N ALA A 208 3.39 22.98 37.73
CA ALA A 208 2.41 23.31 36.72
C ALA A 208 3.03 23.40 35.32
N ASP A 209 4.21 24.02 35.19
CA ASP A 209 4.98 24.09 33.92
C ASP A 209 5.42 22.72 33.43
N LEU A 210 5.89 21.84 34.32
CA LEU A 210 6.22 20.46 33.97
C LEU A 210 5.01 19.72 33.39
N LYS A 211 3.87 19.82 34.08
CA LYS A 211 2.63 19.19 33.59
C LYS A 211 2.22 19.75 32.23
N ALA A 212 2.23 21.06 32.06
CA ALA A 212 1.88 21.70 30.78
C ALA A 212 2.82 21.23 29.63
N LYS A 213 4.13 21.11 29.86
CA LYS A 213 5.09 20.63 28.87
C LYS A 213 4.90 19.14 28.54
N GLN A 214 4.56 18.32 29.52
CA GLN A 214 4.23 16.91 29.31
C GLN A 214 2.96 16.76 28.48
N ASP A 215 1.90 17.50 28.83
CA ASP A 215 0.63 17.50 28.10
C ASP A 215 0.85 18.01 26.67
N ALA A 216 1.65 19.05 26.46
CA ALA A 216 2.00 19.56 25.13
C ALA A 216 2.78 18.52 24.29
N ALA A 217 3.69 17.76 24.91
CA ALA A 217 4.42 16.70 24.19
C ALA A 217 3.49 15.55 23.76
N VAL A 218 2.56 15.15 24.61
CA VAL A 218 1.53 14.15 24.27
C VAL A 218 0.63 14.67 23.14
N ALA A 219 0.17 15.90 23.25
CA ALA A 219 -0.68 16.52 22.21
C ALA A 219 0.05 16.63 20.86
N ALA A 220 1.34 17.00 20.86
CA ALA A 220 2.13 17.07 19.64
C ALA A 220 2.27 15.69 18.95
N VAL A 221 2.47 14.62 19.71
CA VAL A 221 2.52 13.25 19.17
C VAL A 221 1.15 12.83 18.60
N ALA A 222 0.08 13.12 19.32
CA ALA A 222 -1.28 12.82 18.85
C ALA A 222 -1.63 13.58 17.56
N ALA A 223 -1.30 14.87 17.50
CA ALA A 223 -1.50 15.71 16.31
C ALA A 223 -0.69 15.19 15.11
N ALA A 224 0.58 14.79 15.32
CA ALA A 224 1.40 14.22 14.25
C ALA A 224 0.83 12.89 13.72
N LYS A 225 0.28 12.04 14.59
CA LYS A 225 -0.39 10.80 14.18
C LYS A 225 -1.67 11.08 13.38
N ALA A 226 -2.50 12.00 13.84
CA ALA A 226 -3.75 12.36 13.18
C ALA A 226 -3.53 13.00 11.81
N THR A 227 -2.56 13.93 11.70
CA THR A 227 -2.24 14.59 10.43
C THR A 227 -1.58 13.61 9.44
N GLU A 228 -0.79 12.63 9.88
CA GLU A 228 -0.24 11.59 9.03
C GLU A 228 -1.33 10.65 8.49
N ALA A 229 -2.31 10.28 9.30
CA ALA A 229 -3.48 9.53 8.85
C ALA A 229 -4.25 10.30 7.77
N LYS A 230 -4.48 11.60 7.99
CA LYS A 230 -5.14 12.47 7.01
C LYS A 230 -4.34 12.61 5.71
N ARG A 231 -3.02 12.77 5.80
CA ARG A 231 -2.13 12.78 4.64
C ARG A 231 -2.27 11.51 3.80
N THR A 232 -2.29 10.35 4.45
CA THR A 232 -2.45 9.06 3.76
C THR A 232 -3.80 8.95 3.07
N GLU A 233 -4.87 9.34 3.76
CA GLU A 233 -6.23 9.35 3.21
C GLU A 233 -6.34 10.27 1.99
N THR A 234 -5.89 11.52 2.08
CA THR A 234 -5.97 12.50 0.99
C THR A 234 -5.09 12.13 -0.19
N ALA A 235 -3.89 11.57 0.05
CA ALA A 235 -3.01 11.07 -1.02
C ALA A 235 -3.65 9.90 -1.78
N SER A 236 -4.31 8.99 -1.06
CA SER A 236 -5.07 7.90 -1.68
C SER A 236 -6.25 8.42 -2.51
N ALA A 237 -7.01 9.38 -1.97
CA ALA A 237 -8.12 10.01 -2.67
C ALA A 237 -7.66 10.76 -3.94
N ALA A 238 -6.54 11.50 -3.87
CA ALA A 238 -5.96 12.19 -5.01
C ALA A 238 -5.51 11.21 -6.11
N THR A 239 -4.91 10.08 -5.72
CA THR A 239 -4.55 9.02 -6.66
C THR A 239 -5.79 8.43 -7.32
N ALA A 240 -6.82 8.08 -6.55
CA ALA A 240 -8.07 7.55 -7.07
C ALA A 240 -8.76 8.53 -8.03
N ALA A 241 -8.83 9.82 -7.68
CA ALA A 241 -9.41 10.85 -8.53
C ALA A 241 -8.64 11.03 -9.85
N LYS A 242 -7.31 10.98 -9.82
CA LYS A 242 -6.47 11.04 -11.02
C LYS A 242 -6.71 9.85 -11.96
N LEU A 243 -6.86 8.65 -11.41
CA LEU A 243 -7.06 7.44 -12.20
C LEU A 243 -8.50 7.26 -12.69
N ALA A 244 -9.45 8.02 -12.13
CA ALA A 244 -10.87 7.85 -12.41
C ALA A 244 -11.24 8.14 -13.88
N GLY A 245 -10.49 8.99 -14.58
CA GLY A 245 -10.74 9.33 -16.00
C GLY A 245 -10.23 8.29 -17.01
N GLY A 246 -9.51 7.25 -16.57
CA GLY A 246 -8.97 6.20 -17.45
C GLY A 246 -9.83 4.93 -17.51
N PRO A 247 -9.46 3.98 -18.41
CA PRO A 247 -10.10 2.68 -18.46
C PRO A 247 -10.07 1.96 -17.13
N VAL A 248 -11.12 1.23 -16.82
CA VAL A 248 -11.22 0.40 -15.61
C VAL A 248 -11.29 -1.08 -16.00
N SER A 249 -10.47 -1.89 -15.33
CA SER A 249 -10.54 -3.34 -15.43
C SER A 249 -11.19 -3.91 -14.18
N ILE A 250 -12.18 -4.78 -14.36
CA ILE A 250 -12.90 -5.45 -13.27
C ILE A 250 -12.74 -6.96 -13.45
N TYR A 251 -12.49 -7.63 -12.33
CA TYR A 251 -12.47 -9.08 -12.24
C TYR A 251 -13.42 -9.55 -11.16
N ILE A 252 -14.36 -10.43 -11.51
CA ILE A 252 -15.36 -11.00 -10.61
C ILE A 252 -15.06 -12.49 -10.49
N SER A 253 -14.71 -12.93 -9.29
CA SER A 253 -14.37 -14.32 -9.01
C SER A 253 -15.51 -15.00 -8.27
N ARG A 254 -16.05 -16.08 -8.85
CA ARG A 254 -17.01 -16.94 -8.15
C ARG A 254 -16.33 -17.69 -7.00
N ALA A 255 -15.12 -18.16 -7.18
CA ALA A 255 -14.41 -18.91 -6.14
C ALA A 255 -14.16 -18.12 -4.86
N THR A 256 -13.92 -16.81 -4.97
CA THR A 256 -13.63 -15.95 -3.80
C THR A 256 -14.79 -15.06 -3.39
N GLN A 257 -15.88 -14.99 -4.17
CA GLN A 257 -17.01 -14.09 -3.98
C GLN A 257 -16.57 -12.64 -3.85
N LYS A 258 -15.58 -12.24 -4.66
CA LYS A 258 -15.00 -10.90 -4.68
C LYS A 258 -15.00 -10.30 -6.07
N LEU A 259 -15.17 -8.99 -6.10
CA LEU A 259 -14.98 -8.12 -7.25
C LEU A 259 -13.71 -7.30 -7.00
N TYR A 260 -12.80 -7.34 -7.96
CA TYR A 260 -11.53 -6.60 -7.95
C TYR A 260 -11.57 -5.52 -9.02
N VAL A 261 -11.02 -4.34 -8.70
CA VAL A 261 -10.97 -3.20 -9.61
C VAL A 261 -9.52 -2.79 -9.80
N ARG A 262 -9.09 -2.60 -11.04
CA ARG A 262 -7.77 -2.08 -11.40
C ARG A 262 -7.90 -0.93 -12.40
N ARG A 263 -6.92 -0.02 -12.32
CA ARG A 263 -6.80 1.08 -13.28
C ARG A 263 -5.34 1.21 -13.72
N ASP A 264 -5.14 1.64 -14.96
CA ASP A 264 -3.83 2.09 -15.40
C ASP A 264 -3.42 3.33 -14.62
N THR A 265 -2.19 3.32 -14.10
CA THR A 265 -1.62 4.47 -13.35
C THR A 265 -1.11 5.58 -14.25
N HIS A 266 -1.12 5.38 -15.57
CA HIS A 266 -0.48 6.24 -16.57
C HIS A 266 1.04 6.42 -16.38
N LYS A 267 1.64 5.59 -15.53
CA LYS A 267 3.09 5.51 -15.40
C LYS A 267 3.60 4.44 -16.35
N LYS A 268 4.61 4.77 -17.14
CA LYS A 268 5.25 3.82 -18.05
C LYS A 268 6.47 3.20 -17.41
N TRP A 269 6.66 1.92 -17.64
CA TRP A 269 7.89 1.23 -17.33
C TRP A 269 8.97 1.53 -18.38
N SER A 270 10.23 1.22 -18.09
CA SER A 270 11.36 1.45 -19.01
C SER A 270 11.24 0.79 -20.39
N ASP A 271 10.44 -0.27 -20.49
CA ASP A 271 10.13 -1.00 -21.74
C ASP A 271 8.86 -0.50 -22.44
N GLY A 272 8.26 0.60 -21.97
CA GLY A 272 7.05 1.19 -22.52
C GLY A 272 5.74 0.57 -22.02
N GLY A 273 5.80 -0.48 -21.20
CA GLY A 273 4.60 -1.09 -20.58
C GLY A 273 3.99 -0.18 -19.51
N GLU A 274 2.69 -0.28 -19.36
CA GLU A 274 1.93 0.47 -18.34
C GLU A 274 1.99 -0.22 -16.98
N LEU A 275 1.77 0.55 -15.92
CA LEU A 275 1.68 0.06 -14.55
C LEU A 275 0.25 0.19 -14.05
N TYR A 276 -0.28 -0.88 -13.48
CA TYR A 276 -1.62 -0.92 -12.91
C TYR A 276 -1.54 -0.76 -11.39
N ASP A 277 -2.52 -0.05 -10.81
CA ASP A 277 -2.59 0.08 -9.37
C ASP A 277 -3.00 -1.25 -8.71
N PHE A 278 -2.64 -1.40 -7.44
CA PHE A 278 -3.11 -2.53 -6.65
C PHE A 278 -4.50 -2.23 -6.11
N SER A 279 -5.40 -2.79 -6.79
CA SER A 279 -6.82 -3.02 -6.69
C SER A 279 -7.54 -2.69 -5.39
N GLN A 280 -8.63 -2.00 -5.56
CA GLN A 280 -9.75 -2.06 -4.63
C GLN A 280 -10.44 -3.42 -4.78
N GLU A 281 -10.82 -4.04 -3.66
CA GLU A 281 -11.63 -5.26 -3.65
C GLU A 281 -12.93 -5.02 -2.89
N PHE A 282 -14.01 -5.63 -3.41
CA PHE A 282 -15.34 -5.53 -2.85
C PHE A 282 -15.94 -6.93 -2.73
N PRO A 283 -16.69 -7.25 -1.69
CA PRO A 283 -17.50 -8.46 -1.66
C PRO A 283 -18.58 -8.33 -2.74
N VAL A 284 -18.84 -9.41 -3.47
CA VAL A 284 -19.88 -9.48 -4.49
C VAL A 284 -20.83 -10.64 -4.18
N ALA A 285 -22.13 -10.41 -4.33
CA ALA A 285 -23.11 -11.49 -4.21
C ALA A 285 -23.33 -12.12 -5.60
N ILE A 286 -23.11 -13.44 -5.67
CA ILE A 286 -23.33 -14.26 -6.87
C ILE A 286 -24.44 -15.26 -6.55
N LYS A 287 -25.51 -15.25 -7.32
CA LYS A 287 -26.60 -16.23 -7.20
C LYS A 287 -26.06 -17.62 -7.52
N ASP A 288 -26.56 -18.64 -6.83
CA ASP A 288 -26.16 -20.04 -7.02
C ASP A 288 -24.64 -20.23 -7.03
N PRO A 289 -23.93 -19.86 -5.95
CA PRO A 289 -22.46 -19.82 -5.94
C PRO A 289 -21.80 -21.17 -6.15
N ASP A 290 -22.50 -22.27 -5.93
CA ASP A 290 -22.04 -23.63 -6.17
C ASP A 290 -22.07 -24.05 -7.64
N LYS A 291 -22.89 -23.37 -8.47
CA LYS A 291 -22.99 -23.63 -9.90
C LYS A 291 -21.89 -22.89 -10.66
N PRO A 292 -21.11 -23.56 -11.52
CA PRO A 292 -20.17 -22.88 -12.40
C PRO A 292 -20.82 -21.74 -13.19
N ILE A 293 -20.12 -20.62 -13.31
CA ILE A 293 -20.59 -19.45 -14.03
C ILE A 293 -19.93 -19.34 -15.41
N GLY A 294 -18.75 -19.92 -15.56
CA GLY A 294 -17.93 -19.81 -16.75
C GLY A 294 -16.99 -18.60 -16.72
N THR A 295 -16.25 -18.41 -17.81
CA THR A 295 -15.36 -17.27 -17.98
C THR A 295 -15.77 -16.43 -19.16
N HIS A 296 -16.21 -15.19 -18.86
CA HIS A 296 -16.75 -14.21 -19.81
C HIS A 296 -15.96 -12.93 -19.75
N ILE A 297 -15.56 -12.42 -20.90
CA ILE A 297 -14.76 -11.21 -21.02
C ILE A 297 -15.56 -10.15 -21.77
N PHE A 298 -16.08 -9.15 -21.08
CA PHE A 298 -16.74 -7.99 -21.66
C PHE A 298 -15.74 -6.86 -21.85
N THR A 299 -15.65 -6.29 -23.05
CA THR A 299 -14.74 -5.18 -23.36
C THR A 299 -15.52 -4.04 -24.01
N ALA A 300 -15.41 -2.85 -23.46
CA ALA A 300 -15.92 -1.62 -24.05
C ALA A 300 -15.03 -1.20 -25.23
N VAL A 301 -15.47 -1.36 -26.46
CA VAL A 301 -14.65 -1.12 -27.66
C VAL A 301 -14.74 0.30 -28.20
N ALA A 302 -15.86 0.99 -27.95
CA ALA A 302 -16.07 2.36 -28.42
C ALA A 302 -17.17 3.06 -27.61
N ARG A 303 -17.26 4.39 -27.76
CA ARG A 303 -18.46 5.15 -27.35
C ARG A 303 -19.57 5.00 -28.41
N ASP A 304 -20.81 4.96 -27.93
CA ASP A 304 -22.00 4.88 -28.78
C ASP A 304 -23.14 5.71 -28.17
N GLY A 305 -23.45 6.84 -28.78
CA GLY A 305 -24.60 7.67 -28.44
C GLY A 305 -24.77 8.09 -26.98
N GLY A 306 -23.70 8.18 -26.19
CA GLY A 306 -23.74 8.46 -24.73
C GLY A 306 -23.53 7.22 -23.87
N GLY A 307 -23.48 6.03 -24.47
CA GLY A 307 -23.14 4.76 -23.84
C GLY A 307 -21.78 4.20 -24.29
N LEU A 308 -21.58 2.93 -24.03
CA LEU A 308 -20.44 2.15 -24.51
C LEU A 308 -20.93 0.99 -25.35
N ARG A 309 -20.27 0.75 -26.48
CA ARG A 309 -20.44 -0.46 -27.26
C ARG A 309 -19.53 -1.54 -26.68
N TRP A 310 -20.14 -2.63 -26.26
CA TRP A 310 -19.45 -3.76 -25.66
C TRP A 310 -19.33 -4.92 -26.63
N THR A 311 -18.25 -5.66 -26.48
CA THR A 311 -18.08 -7.01 -27.04
C THR A 311 -17.89 -8.00 -25.92
N GLU A 312 -18.27 -9.23 -26.15
CA GLU A 312 -18.15 -10.34 -25.23
C GLU A 312 -17.41 -11.50 -25.89
N VAL A 313 -16.60 -12.21 -25.10
CA VAL A 313 -15.96 -13.48 -25.45
C VAL A 313 -16.14 -14.45 -24.29
N SER A 314 -16.81 -15.58 -24.54
CA SER A 314 -16.86 -16.72 -23.61
C SER A 314 -15.82 -17.75 -23.98
N ILE A 315 -15.08 -18.29 -23.00
CA ILE A 315 -13.94 -19.20 -23.26
C ILE A 315 -14.06 -20.59 -22.60
N ASP A 316 -15.15 -20.88 -21.90
CA ASP A 316 -15.41 -22.17 -21.29
C ASP A 316 -16.90 -22.52 -21.23
N ASN A 317 -17.21 -23.74 -20.76
CA ASN A 317 -18.55 -24.29 -20.68
C ASN A 317 -19.23 -23.94 -19.35
N GLY A 318 -19.61 -22.69 -19.15
CA GLY A 318 -20.41 -22.24 -18.05
C GLY A 318 -21.83 -21.82 -18.44
N ASP A 319 -22.37 -20.83 -17.79
CA ASP A 319 -23.57 -20.13 -18.23
C ASP A 319 -23.26 -19.38 -19.54
N ASN A 320 -24.28 -18.93 -20.26
CA ASN A 320 -24.07 -17.93 -21.30
C ASN A 320 -23.78 -16.55 -20.67
N ALA A 321 -23.22 -15.64 -21.41
CA ALA A 321 -22.79 -14.34 -20.93
C ALA A 321 -23.91 -13.52 -20.24
N LYS A 322 -25.14 -13.62 -20.74
CA LYS A 322 -26.29 -12.94 -20.15
C LYS A 322 -26.68 -13.55 -18.80
N ASP A 323 -26.80 -14.87 -18.75
CA ASP A 323 -27.15 -15.58 -17.50
C ASP A 323 -26.05 -15.38 -16.45
N ALA A 324 -24.78 -15.33 -16.85
CA ALA A 324 -23.68 -15.03 -15.96
C ALA A 324 -23.81 -13.62 -15.34
N LEU A 325 -24.13 -12.60 -16.13
CA LEU A 325 -24.37 -11.24 -15.63
C LEU A 325 -25.61 -11.18 -14.71
N ASP A 326 -26.68 -11.84 -15.04
CA ASP A 326 -27.92 -11.87 -14.24
C ASP A 326 -27.71 -12.50 -12.85
N ARG A 327 -26.66 -13.27 -12.66
CA ARG A 327 -26.25 -13.83 -11.36
C ARG A 327 -25.47 -12.86 -10.50
N ILE A 328 -24.87 -11.82 -11.07
CA ILE A 328 -24.00 -10.88 -10.36
C ILE A 328 -24.83 -9.73 -9.78
N THR A 329 -24.72 -9.52 -8.48
CA THR A 329 -25.18 -8.27 -7.85
C THR A 329 -23.99 -7.38 -7.59
N PHE A 330 -23.81 -6.35 -8.43
CA PHE A 330 -22.72 -5.40 -8.28
C PHE A 330 -22.84 -4.62 -6.97
N PRO A 331 -21.73 -4.42 -6.24
CA PRO A 331 -21.71 -3.57 -5.06
C PRO A 331 -22.13 -2.14 -5.42
N GLN A 332 -22.96 -1.52 -4.56
CA GLN A 332 -23.49 -0.18 -4.80
C GLN A 332 -22.37 0.85 -5.00
N GLU A 333 -21.27 0.71 -4.26
CA GLU A 333 -20.11 1.59 -4.40
C GLU A 333 -19.47 1.53 -5.78
N VAL A 334 -19.46 0.36 -6.42
CA VAL A 334 -18.96 0.17 -7.80
C VAL A 334 -19.91 0.87 -8.78
N LEU A 335 -21.22 0.72 -8.60
CA LEU A 335 -22.23 1.35 -9.46
C LEU A 335 -22.23 2.88 -9.34
N ASP A 336 -21.97 3.42 -8.14
CA ASP A 336 -22.01 4.85 -7.90
C ASP A 336 -20.71 5.57 -8.31
N LYS A 337 -19.55 4.94 -8.08
CA LYS A 337 -18.22 5.58 -8.22
C LYS A 337 -17.42 5.14 -9.43
N ILE A 338 -17.67 3.95 -9.95
CA ILE A 338 -16.85 3.34 -11.00
C ILE A 338 -17.60 3.27 -12.31
N ALA A 339 -18.80 2.72 -12.32
CA ALA A 339 -19.59 2.55 -13.53
C ALA A 339 -19.84 3.87 -14.30
N PRO A 340 -20.15 5.02 -13.64
CA PRO A 340 -20.38 6.29 -14.34
C PRO A 340 -19.14 6.85 -15.03
N MET A 341 -17.95 6.38 -14.67
CA MET A 341 -16.66 6.83 -15.22
C MET A 341 -16.06 5.86 -16.23
N ALA A 342 -16.77 4.79 -16.59
CA ALA A 342 -16.30 3.82 -17.57
C ALA A 342 -16.07 4.49 -18.93
N VAL A 343 -14.96 4.14 -19.58
CA VAL A 343 -14.55 4.67 -20.90
C VAL A 343 -14.19 3.51 -21.82
N PRO A 344 -14.00 3.73 -23.13
CA PRO A 344 -13.47 2.70 -24.02
C PRO A 344 -12.19 2.06 -23.46
N LEU A 345 -12.00 0.78 -23.73
CA LEU A 345 -10.99 -0.13 -23.17
C LEU A 345 -11.28 -0.59 -21.74
N SER A 346 -12.31 -0.09 -21.06
CA SER A 346 -12.78 -0.71 -19.81
C SER A 346 -13.23 -2.15 -20.06
N SER A 347 -13.01 -3.01 -19.06
CA SER A 347 -13.33 -4.43 -19.17
C SER A 347 -13.94 -5.01 -17.89
N ILE A 348 -14.78 -6.02 -18.06
CA ILE A 348 -15.34 -6.82 -16.97
C ILE A 348 -15.03 -8.29 -17.32
N ILE A 349 -14.33 -8.97 -16.44
CA ILE A 349 -14.06 -10.41 -16.53
C ILE A 349 -14.84 -11.07 -15.40
N ILE A 350 -15.74 -11.99 -15.73
CA ILE A 350 -16.41 -12.89 -14.80
C ILE A 350 -15.73 -14.24 -14.95
N SER A 351 -15.37 -14.90 -13.86
CA SER A 351 -14.73 -16.21 -13.92
C SER A 351 -15.03 -17.06 -12.68
N ASP A 352 -15.03 -18.37 -12.88
CA ASP A 352 -15.03 -19.33 -11.79
C ASP A 352 -13.75 -19.29 -10.96
N GLU A 353 -12.65 -18.83 -11.55
CA GLU A 353 -11.33 -18.90 -10.98
C GLU A 353 -11.04 -17.81 -9.93
N PRO A 354 -10.20 -18.10 -8.92
CA PRO A 354 -9.66 -17.06 -8.06
C PRO A 354 -8.74 -16.12 -8.84
N LEU A 355 -8.41 -14.98 -8.24
CA LEU A 355 -7.42 -14.07 -8.82
C LEU A 355 -6.09 -14.81 -9.01
N SER A 356 -5.63 -14.88 -10.26
CA SER A 356 -4.39 -15.59 -10.62
C SER A 356 -3.15 -14.89 -10.04
N SER A 357 -2.18 -15.66 -9.59
CA SER A 357 -0.85 -15.17 -9.19
C SER A 357 -0.04 -14.57 -10.35
N GLU A 358 -0.42 -14.83 -11.60
CA GLU A 358 0.13 -14.17 -12.80
C GLU A 358 -0.32 -12.71 -12.90
N THR A 359 -1.41 -12.32 -12.23
CA THR A 359 -1.83 -10.91 -12.11
C THR A 359 -0.83 -10.12 -11.29
N ASN A 360 -0.21 -9.11 -11.87
CA ASN A 360 0.82 -8.30 -11.22
C ASN A 360 0.71 -6.83 -11.64
N TYR A 361 1.62 -5.99 -11.17
CA TYR A 361 1.61 -4.53 -11.42
C TYR A 361 1.72 -4.14 -12.91
N ARG A 362 2.03 -5.06 -13.82
CA ARG A 362 2.15 -4.83 -15.28
C ARG A 362 0.97 -5.38 -16.08
N THR A 363 0.02 -6.02 -15.44
CA THR A 363 -1.12 -6.64 -16.12
C THR A 363 -2.42 -6.03 -15.65
N GLU A 364 -3.43 -6.04 -16.48
CA GLU A 364 -4.81 -5.91 -16.04
C GLU A 364 -5.13 -7.09 -15.10
N PHE A 365 -6.12 -7.91 -15.43
CA PHE A 365 -6.36 -9.15 -14.73
C PHE A 365 -5.97 -10.33 -15.60
N VAL A 366 -5.36 -11.34 -14.98
CA VAL A 366 -5.06 -12.63 -15.58
C VAL A 366 -5.98 -13.67 -14.97
N ALA A 367 -6.64 -14.46 -15.82
CA ALA A 367 -7.40 -15.65 -15.42
C ALA A 367 -6.81 -16.87 -16.10
N VAL A 368 -6.52 -17.93 -15.34
CA VAL A 368 -6.02 -19.19 -15.87
C VAL A 368 -7.02 -20.27 -15.51
N LEU A 369 -7.61 -20.93 -16.51
CA LEU A 369 -8.65 -21.92 -16.26
C LEU A 369 -8.07 -23.18 -15.60
N SER A 370 -8.57 -23.54 -14.42
CA SER A 370 -8.06 -24.65 -13.62
C SER A 370 -8.44 -26.02 -14.17
N ASN A 371 -9.50 -26.10 -14.95
CA ASN A 371 -9.96 -27.32 -15.60
C ASN A 371 -9.17 -27.68 -16.88
N GLN A 372 -8.21 -26.84 -17.29
CA GLN A 372 -7.37 -27.07 -18.43
C GLN A 372 -6.06 -27.76 -18.02
N PRO A 373 -5.50 -28.66 -18.84
CA PRO A 373 -4.23 -29.29 -18.56
C PRO A 373 -3.13 -28.24 -18.51
N GLN A 374 -2.76 -27.83 -17.31
CA GLN A 374 -1.67 -26.90 -17.02
C GLN A 374 -0.36 -27.68 -17.17
N GLY A 375 0.30 -27.62 -18.30
CA GLY A 375 1.54 -28.33 -18.55
C GLY A 375 2.69 -27.94 -17.62
N GLY A 376 2.62 -28.28 -16.34
CA GLY A 376 3.68 -28.10 -15.35
C GLY A 376 4.08 -26.65 -15.15
N PHE A 377 3.18 -25.81 -14.70
CA PHE A 377 3.43 -24.41 -14.33
C PHE A 377 4.48 -24.32 -13.21
N ILE A 378 5.67 -23.85 -13.54
CA ILE A 378 6.65 -23.39 -12.54
C ILE A 378 6.61 -21.87 -12.59
N THR A 379 5.99 -21.25 -11.60
CA THR A 379 5.96 -19.80 -11.45
C THR A 379 7.39 -19.27 -11.29
N ARG A 380 7.88 -18.45 -12.20
CA ARG A 380 9.13 -17.73 -12.03
C ARG A 380 8.86 -16.40 -11.33
N ALA A 381 9.64 -16.13 -10.29
CA ALA A 381 9.71 -14.79 -9.76
C ALA A 381 10.23 -13.82 -10.84
N PRO A 382 9.72 -12.56 -10.88
CA PRO A 382 10.27 -11.53 -11.78
C PRO A 382 11.78 -11.42 -11.61
N SER A 383 12.51 -11.24 -12.70
CA SER A 383 13.96 -11.11 -12.66
C SER A 383 14.39 -9.97 -11.72
N PRO A 384 15.41 -10.14 -10.87
CA PRO A 384 15.84 -9.12 -9.89
C PRO A 384 16.18 -7.75 -10.49
N SER A 385 16.57 -7.71 -11.77
CA SER A 385 16.86 -6.47 -12.50
C SER A 385 15.66 -5.52 -12.66
N SER A 386 14.43 -6.06 -12.68
CA SER A 386 13.23 -5.23 -12.76
C SER A 386 12.83 -4.59 -11.42
N THR A 387 13.24 -5.19 -10.31
CA THR A 387 12.96 -4.69 -8.96
C THR A 387 14.01 -3.69 -8.47
N ALA A 388 15.26 -3.81 -8.93
CA ALA A 388 16.34 -2.90 -8.56
C ALA A 388 16.18 -1.52 -9.21
N LEU A 389 15.72 -1.44 -10.45
CA LEU A 389 15.48 -0.17 -11.15
C LEU A 389 14.28 0.62 -10.61
N ALA A 390 13.31 -0.07 -9.98
CA ALA A 390 12.18 0.60 -9.32
C ALA A 390 12.58 1.35 -8.04
N ARG A 391 13.73 1.03 -7.45
CA ARG A 391 14.22 1.65 -6.21
C ARG A 391 15.11 2.88 -6.41
N THR A 392 15.62 3.13 -7.59
CA THR A 392 16.59 4.22 -7.83
C THR A 392 15.99 5.53 -8.32
N ASN A 393 14.70 5.58 -8.67
CA ASN A 393 14.04 6.80 -9.16
C ASN A 393 12.96 7.37 -8.24
N ASP A 394 12.80 6.87 -7.02
CA ASP A 394 11.81 7.38 -6.06
C ASP A 394 12.49 7.88 -4.78
N ASP A 395 13.42 8.85 -4.94
CA ASP A 395 14.05 9.57 -3.82
C ASP A 395 13.18 10.76 -3.33
N SER A 396 11.88 10.66 -3.54
CA SER A 396 10.88 11.55 -2.93
C SER A 396 9.71 10.75 -2.36
N GLY A 397 9.87 10.19 -1.14
CA GLY A 397 8.73 9.87 -0.30
C GLY A 397 8.49 8.43 0.15
N GLY A 398 9.49 7.55 0.15
CA GLY A 398 9.35 6.19 0.68
C GLY A 398 9.62 6.06 2.18
N PHE A 399 8.85 6.73 3.06
CA PHE A 399 8.98 6.62 4.53
C PHE A 399 8.06 5.55 5.15
N PHE A 400 7.63 4.57 4.42
CA PHE A 400 6.70 3.54 4.92
C PHE A 400 7.34 2.25 5.46
N GLY A 401 8.67 2.18 5.56
CA GLY A 401 9.39 0.95 5.96
C GLY A 401 9.89 0.86 7.40
N HIS A 402 9.67 1.85 8.29
CA HIS A 402 10.39 1.86 9.58
C HIS A 402 9.57 2.19 10.84
N PHE A 403 8.25 2.03 10.83
CA PHE A 403 7.41 2.28 12.02
C PHE A 403 6.71 1.03 12.61
N GLY A 404 7.07 -0.18 12.17
CA GLY A 404 6.52 -1.45 12.66
C GLY A 404 7.31 -2.14 13.78
N GLY A 405 8.29 -1.51 14.40
CA GLY A 405 9.25 -2.21 15.25
C GLY A 405 9.56 -1.61 16.62
N TRP A 406 8.60 -1.00 17.35
CA TRP A 406 8.88 -0.53 18.71
C TRP A 406 7.76 -0.79 19.72
N PHE A 407 7.17 -1.95 19.69
CA PHE A 407 6.50 -2.52 20.86
C PHE A 407 6.70 -4.03 20.88
N GLY A 408 7.53 -4.48 21.81
CA GLY A 408 7.37 -5.77 22.45
C GLY A 408 8.29 -6.90 22.05
N SER A 409 9.03 -7.26 23.05
CA SER A 409 9.54 -8.59 23.38
C SER A 409 10.96 -8.93 22.97
N SER A 410 11.81 -8.91 23.97
CA SER A 410 13.07 -9.62 24.05
C SER A 410 12.85 -11.13 23.79
N GLY A 411 13.19 -11.57 22.58
CA GLY A 411 13.29 -12.97 22.24
C GLY A 411 14.42 -13.13 21.24
N ASN A 412 15.48 -13.86 21.63
CA ASN A 412 16.59 -14.21 20.77
C ASN A 412 16.09 -14.87 19.47
N PRO A 413 16.65 -14.52 18.30
CA PRO A 413 16.37 -15.25 17.08
C PRO A 413 16.91 -16.68 17.18
N PRO A 414 16.18 -17.69 16.63
CA PRO A 414 16.70 -19.05 16.55
C PRO A 414 17.91 -19.12 15.62
N PRO A 415 18.87 -20.03 15.88
CA PRO A 415 20.04 -20.20 15.03
C PRO A 415 19.63 -20.72 13.65
N PRO A 416 20.38 -20.37 12.58
CA PRO A 416 20.11 -20.86 11.24
C PRO A 416 20.31 -22.39 11.17
N PRO A 417 19.52 -23.09 10.31
CA PRO A 417 19.67 -24.53 10.14
C PRO A 417 21.04 -24.88 9.52
N PRO A 418 21.63 -26.05 9.84
CA PRO A 418 22.93 -26.45 9.34
C PRO A 418 22.91 -26.64 7.82
N GLY A 419 23.90 -26.05 7.14
CA GLY A 419 24.08 -26.11 5.70
C GLY A 419 24.23 -27.54 5.19
N ARG A 420 23.43 -27.91 4.19
CA ARG A 420 23.65 -29.14 3.40
C ARG A 420 24.90 -28.94 2.54
N GLN A 421 25.87 -29.81 2.72
CA GLN A 421 27.04 -29.93 1.84
C GLN A 421 26.60 -30.33 0.44
N PRO A 422 27.23 -29.81 -0.62
CA PRO A 422 26.94 -30.26 -1.99
C PRO A 422 27.45 -31.69 -2.21
N ALA A 423 26.58 -32.52 -2.74
CA ALA A 423 26.95 -33.90 -3.17
C ALA A 423 27.98 -33.83 -4.30
N ARG A 424 29.03 -34.61 -4.16
CA ARG A 424 30.09 -34.80 -5.17
C ARG A 424 29.49 -35.34 -6.48
N GLY A 425 29.81 -34.67 -7.58
CA GLY A 425 29.45 -35.10 -8.91
C GLY A 425 30.05 -36.44 -9.28
N VAL A 426 29.24 -37.32 -9.89
CA VAL A 426 29.66 -38.50 -10.61
C VAL A 426 29.74 -38.13 -12.07
N SER A 427 30.96 -38.16 -12.61
CA SER A 427 31.26 -38.02 -14.04
C SER A 427 30.88 -39.33 -14.76
N TYR A 428 30.04 -39.23 -15.79
CA TYR A 428 29.88 -40.30 -16.81
C TYR A 428 30.32 -39.74 -18.15
N TYR A 429 31.39 -40.35 -18.70
CA TYR A 429 31.77 -40.22 -20.11
C TYR A 429 31.05 -41.28 -20.94
N PRO A 430 30.68 -40.98 -22.19
CA PRO A 430 29.99 -41.91 -23.09
C PRO A 430 30.99 -42.79 -23.92
N ARG A 431 30.50 -43.90 -24.31
CA ARG A 431 30.93 -44.57 -25.57
C ARG A 431 29.77 -44.55 -26.55
#